data_d5ecc872cac89b3674c77da075dfffaa
#
_entry.id   d5ecc872cac89b3674c77da075dfffaa
#
_cell.length_a   1.000
_cell.length_b   1.000
_cell.length_c   1.000
_cell.angle_alpha   90.00
_cell.angle_beta   90.00
_cell.angle_gamma   90.00
#
_symmetry.space_group_name_H-M   'P 1'
#
loop_
_entity.id
_entity.type
_entity.pdbx_description
1 polymer ?
#
loop_
_entity_poly.entity_id
_entity_poly.type
_entity_poly.pdbx_seq_one_letter_code
_entity_poly.pdbx_strand_id
1 'polypeptide(L)'
;MASNGKASMLTTYCSLTSKLQIIATSAFMAKIPSTLAGLDICSWVPVDIVANIILELADIIQNPNLGPPVPPMTTTPVYHLQNSHGVPWSTLLPQVQQRIGQNLQTVSWDEWISALEESRRDANQIGKNPGLPLLDFYQNLTRARDSGKPQVILDLTNAMRDSRSLREMLPVNDLWMERWMHQWGYRNQVE
;
A
#
# COMPACT_ATOMS: atom_id res chain seq x y z
N MET A 1 -25.04 -0.94 -15.15
CA MET A 1 -23.78 -0.16 -15.33
C MET A 1 -22.99 -0.23 -14.03
N ALA A 2 -22.20 -1.28 -13.85
CA ALA A 2 -21.50 -1.57 -12.60
C ALA A 2 -19.99 -1.77 -12.89
N SER A 3 -19.28 -0.73 -13.37
CA SER A 3 -17.86 -0.87 -13.69
C SER A 3 -16.91 0.05 -12.89
N ASN A 4 -17.42 1.06 -12.18
CA ASN A 4 -16.55 2.04 -11.51
C ASN A 4 -16.13 1.67 -10.06
N GLY A 5 -16.84 0.76 -9.39
CA GLY A 5 -16.46 0.32 -8.04
C GLY A 5 -15.20 -0.56 -7.99
N LYS A 6 -14.93 -1.30 -9.06
CA LYS A 6 -13.75 -2.19 -9.14
C LYS A 6 -12.43 -1.45 -9.30
N ALA A 7 -12.39 -0.28 -9.94
CA ALA A 7 -11.14 0.44 -10.18
C ALA A 7 -10.57 1.08 -8.90
N SER A 8 -11.42 1.62 -8.02
CA SER A 8 -10.98 2.24 -6.75
C SER A 8 -10.49 1.19 -5.73
N MET A 9 -11.20 0.07 -5.62
CA MET A 9 -10.75 -1.06 -4.77
C MET A 9 -9.43 -1.65 -5.26
N LEU A 10 -9.23 -1.72 -6.58
CA LEU A 10 -7.99 -2.21 -7.20
C LEU A 10 -6.79 -1.30 -6.90
N THR A 11 -6.96 0.01 -6.79
CA THR A 11 -5.83 0.93 -6.55
C THR A 11 -5.29 0.77 -5.12
N THR A 12 -6.14 0.66 -4.11
CA THR A 12 -5.72 0.41 -2.72
C THR A 12 -5.14 -1.00 -2.55
N TYR A 13 -5.76 -2.00 -3.15
CA TYR A 13 -5.28 -3.38 -3.16
C TYR A 13 -3.94 -3.51 -3.90
N CYS A 14 -3.79 -2.84 -5.04
CA CYS A 14 -2.56 -2.84 -5.83
C CYS A 14 -1.38 -2.19 -5.06
N SER A 15 -1.62 -1.11 -4.32
CA SER A 15 -0.59 -0.46 -3.50
C SER A 15 -0.10 -1.36 -2.35
N LEU A 16 -1.00 -2.04 -1.64
CA LEU A 16 -0.62 -2.99 -0.58
C LEU A 16 0.10 -4.21 -1.16
N THR A 17 -0.42 -4.79 -2.23
CA THR A 17 0.18 -5.95 -2.89
C THR A 17 1.58 -5.64 -3.44
N SER A 18 1.79 -4.48 -4.06
CA SER A 18 3.10 -4.11 -4.59
C SER A 18 4.15 -3.90 -3.49
N LYS A 19 3.78 -3.31 -2.36
CA LYS A 19 4.69 -3.14 -1.21
C LYS A 19 4.98 -4.45 -0.50
N LEU A 20 4.00 -5.35 -0.37
CA LEU A 20 4.22 -6.69 0.13
C LEU A 20 5.21 -7.44 -0.78
N GLN A 21 5.07 -7.31 -2.09
CA GLN A 21 6.01 -7.91 -3.05
C GLN A 21 7.42 -7.29 -2.93
N ILE A 22 7.54 -5.98 -2.66
CA ILE A 22 8.84 -5.35 -2.39
C ILE A 22 9.47 -5.98 -1.14
N ILE A 23 8.73 -6.17 -0.06
CA ILE A 23 9.21 -6.81 1.17
C ILE A 23 9.65 -8.25 0.90
N ALA A 24 8.83 -9.04 0.23
CA ALA A 24 9.14 -10.44 -0.11
C ALA A 24 10.36 -10.56 -1.04
N THR A 25 10.44 -9.68 -2.04
CA THR A 25 11.58 -9.60 -2.96
C THR A 25 12.86 -9.18 -2.24
N SER A 26 12.74 -8.23 -1.31
CA SER A 26 13.87 -7.77 -0.50
C SER A 26 14.40 -8.88 0.39
N ALA A 27 13.51 -9.66 1.00
CA ALA A 27 13.91 -10.85 1.77
C ALA A 27 14.62 -11.89 0.89
N PHE A 28 14.12 -12.12 -0.33
CA PHE A 28 14.72 -13.04 -1.30
C PHE A 28 16.12 -12.60 -1.77
N MET A 29 16.29 -11.30 -2.06
CA MET A 29 17.55 -10.74 -2.57
C MET A 29 18.52 -10.32 -1.45
N ALA A 30 18.13 -10.39 -0.18
CA ALA A 30 18.82 -9.80 0.96
C ALA A 30 19.14 -8.29 0.79
N LYS A 31 18.34 -7.58 0.03
CA LYS A 31 18.47 -6.14 -0.25
C LYS A 31 17.12 -5.45 -0.10
N ILE A 32 17.04 -4.36 0.66
CA ILE A 32 15.82 -3.58 0.86
C ILE A 32 16.03 -2.13 0.42
N PRO A 33 15.11 -1.53 -0.35
CA PRO A 33 15.27 -0.16 -0.79
C PRO A 33 15.00 0.82 0.35
N SER A 34 15.84 1.86 0.47
CA SER A 34 15.67 2.95 1.45
C SER A 34 14.48 3.87 1.14
N THR A 35 14.09 3.94 -0.13
CA THR A 35 12.93 4.69 -0.64
C THR A 35 12.16 3.82 -1.62
N LEU A 36 10.89 4.13 -1.88
CA LEU A 36 10.01 3.36 -2.77
C LEU A 36 9.60 4.17 -4.03
N ALA A 37 10.44 5.12 -4.46
CA ALA A 37 10.12 6.06 -5.54
C ALA A 37 8.76 6.75 -5.28
N GLY A 38 7.77 6.60 -6.16
CA GLY A 38 6.44 7.19 -5.96
C GLY A 38 5.54 6.51 -4.92
N LEU A 39 6.01 5.48 -4.21
CA LEU A 39 5.26 4.75 -3.20
C LEU A 39 5.72 5.01 -1.77
N ASP A 40 6.51 6.05 -1.54
CA ASP A 40 7.14 6.32 -0.24
C ASP A 40 6.14 6.55 0.89
N ILE A 41 4.96 7.06 0.60
CA ILE A 41 3.92 7.24 1.62
C ILE A 41 3.07 5.97 1.73
N CYS A 42 3.07 5.40 2.93
CA CYS A 42 2.28 4.21 3.28
C CYS A 42 0.95 4.65 3.92
N SER A 43 -0.12 4.57 3.14
CA SER A 43 -1.49 4.92 3.54
C SER A 43 -2.37 3.68 3.59
N TRP A 44 -1.86 2.62 4.21
CA TRP A 44 -2.54 1.33 4.31
C TRP A 44 -3.71 1.39 5.30
N VAL A 45 -4.74 0.62 4.99
CA VAL A 45 -5.92 0.46 5.84
C VAL A 45 -6.04 -1.01 6.22
N PRO A 46 -6.13 -1.35 7.52
CA PRO A 46 -6.44 -2.71 7.95
C PRO A 46 -7.77 -3.22 7.36
N VAL A 47 -7.84 -4.49 6.98
CA VAL A 47 -9.00 -5.06 6.28
C VAL A 47 -10.29 -5.01 7.10
N ASP A 48 -10.21 -5.15 8.39
CA ASP A 48 -11.33 -5.01 9.34
C ASP A 48 -11.86 -3.57 9.36
N ILE A 49 -10.98 -2.57 9.33
CA ILE A 49 -11.37 -1.16 9.20
C ILE A 49 -11.97 -0.89 7.83
N VAL A 50 -11.41 -1.45 6.74
CA VAL A 50 -12.01 -1.33 5.40
C VAL A 50 -13.44 -1.88 5.40
N ALA A 51 -13.67 -3.03 6.03
CA ALA A 51 -15.01 -3.62 6.13
C ALA A 51 -15.99 -2.69 6.86
N ASN A 52 -15.58 -2.10 7.99
CA ASN A 52 -16.40 -1.14 8.73
C ASN A 52 -16.71 0.11 7.90
N ILE A 53 -15.72 0.68 7.21
CA ILE A 53 -15.92 1.83 6.33
C ILE A 53 -16.95 1.51 5.23
N ILE A 54 -16.85 0.33 4.61
CA ILE A 54 -17.79 -0.09 3.56
C ILE A 54 -19.22 -0.18 4.12
N LEU A 55 -19.39 -0.75 5.31
CA LEU A 55 -20.71 -0.84 5.95
C LEU A 55 -21.27 0.55 6.28
N GLU A 56 -20.47 1.44 6.85
CA GLU A 56 -20.89 2.82 7.15
C GLU A 56 -21.31 3.56 5.88
N LEU A 57 -20.54 3.47 4.81
CA LEU A 57 -20.86 4.12 3.53
C LEU A 57 -22.09 3.50 2.86
N ALA A 58 -22.29 2.18 2.98
CA ALA A 58 -23.48 1.52 2.47
C ALA A 58 -24.75 1.96 3.21
N ASP A 59 -24.69 2.13 4.54
CA ASP A 59 -25.80 2.61 5.35
C ASP A 59 -26.22 4.03 4.94
N ILE A 60 -25.27 4.92 4.71
CA ILE A 60 -25.55 6.30 4.26
C ILE A 60 -26.20 6.31 2.86
N ILE A 61 -25.75 5.46 1.95
CA ILE A 61 -26.35 5.34 0.62
C ILE A 61 -27.80 4.85 0.71
N GLN A 62 -28.09 3.90 1.61
CA GLN A 62 -29.43 3.35 1.80
C GLN A 62 -30.35 4.26 2.63
N ASN A 63 -29.78 5.01 3.56
CA ASN A 63 -30.49 5.87 4.50
C ASN A 63 -29.91 7.30 4.50
N PRO A 64 -30.17 8.11 3.48
CA PRO A 64 -29.57 9.44 3.31
C PRO A 64 -29.83 10.39 4.51
N ASN A 65 -30.81 10.08 5.36
CA ASN A 65 -31.13 10.89 6.54
C ASN A 65 -30.23 10.60 7.75
N LEU A 66 -29.39 9.55 7.70
CA LEU A 66 -28.45 9.23 8.77
C LEU A 66 -27.14 10.01 8.67
N GLY A 67 -26.83 10.56 7.49
CA GLY A 67 -25.65 11.37 7.25
C GLY A 67 -25.88 12.87 7.53
N PRO A 68 -24.82 13.68 7.52
CA PRO A 68 -24.96 15.12 7.53
C PRO A 68 -25.81 15.58 6.33
N PRO A 69 -26.58 16.70 6.45
CA PRO A 69 -27.39 17.21 5.35
C PRO A 69 -26.55 17.39 4.08
N VAL A 70 -26.84 16.60 3.06
CA VAL A 70 -26.15 16.68 1.76
C VAL A 70 -27.11 17.36 0.79
N PRO A 71 -26.66 18.34 0.00
CA PRO A 71 -27.47 18.89 -1.08
C PRO A 71 -27.90 17.76 -2.01
N PRO A 72 -29.08 17.84 -2.66
CA PRO A 72 -29.58 16.80 -3.54
C PRO A 72 -28.52 16.44 -4.57
N MET A 73 -27.98 15.22 -4.48
CA MET A 73 -26.89 14.76 -5.34
C MET A 73 -27.44 14.43 -6.72
N THR A 74 -27.00 15.18 -7.71
CA THR A 74 -27.29 14.88 -9.12
C THR A 74 -26.34 13.81 -9.70
N THR A 75 -25.32 13.39 -8.91
CA THR A 75 -24.28 12.45 -9.34
C THR A 75 -24.07 11.36 -8.28
N THR A 76 -23.70 10.17 -8.71
CA THR A 76 -23.32 9.06 -7.82
C THR A 76 -22.09 9.45 -7.01
N PRO A 77 -22.12 9.33 -5.67
CA PRO A 77 -20.97 9.63 -4.83
C PRO A 77 -19.82 8.66 -5.12
N VAL A 78 -18.61 9.21 -5.22
CA VAL A 78 -17.37 8.43 -5.31
C VAL A 78 -16.65 8.53 -3.97
N TYR A 79 -16.27 7.38 -3.42
CA TYR A 79 -15.54 7.27 -2.17
C TYR A 79 -14.18 6.64 -2.42
N HIS A 80 -13.12 7.34 -2.05
CA HIS A 80 -11.77 6.80 -2.04
C HIS A 80 -11.43 6.32 -0.62
N LEU A 81 -10.95 5.07 -0.52
CA LEU A 81 -10.56 4.46 0.75
C LEU A 81 -9.04 4.41 0.86
N GLN A 82 -8.50 5.32 1.63
CA GLN A 82 -7.07 5.46 1.90
C GLN A 82 -6.90 6.03 3.31
N ASN A 83 -5.89 5.59 4.04
CA ASN A 83 -5.55 6.20 5.31
C ASN A 83 -5.12 7.65 5.09
N SER A 84 -5.84 8.60 5.71
CA SER A 84 -5.52 10.03 5.64
C SER A 84 -4.20 10.39 6.35
N HIS A 85 -3.74 9.52 7.25
CA HIS A 85 -2.49 9.66 8.01
C HIS A 85 -1.39 8.81 7.37
N GLY A 86 -0.95 9.19 6.17
CA GLY A 86 0.13 8.48 5.48
C GLY A 86 1.45 8.54 6.26
N VAL A 87 2.14 7.42 6.36
CA VAL A 87 3.43 7.29 7.07
C VAL A 87 4.54 7.08 6.04
N PRO A 88 5.67 7.81 6.12
CA PRO A 88 6.81 7.56 5.25
C PRO A 88 7.34 6.13 5.38
N TRP A 89 7.73 5.53 4.25
CA TRP A 89 8.38 4.21 4.24
C TRP A 89 9.57 4.13 5.18
N SER A 90 10.39 5.19 5.23
CA SER A 90 11.55 5.29 6.10
C SER A 90 11.22 5.10 7.59
N THR A 91 10.01 5.44 8.02
CA THR A 91 9.54 5.21 9.39
C THR A 91 9.24 3.75 9.66
N LEU A 92 8.76 3.02 8.65
CA LEU A 92 8.39 1.61 8.77
C LEU A 92 9.56 0.66 8.50
N LEU A 93 10.57 1.13 7.77
CA LEU A 93 11.72 0.35 7.32
C LEU A 93 12.47 -0.38 8.46
N PRO A 94 12.76 0.26 9.61
CA PRO A 94 13.47 -0.42 10.71
C PRO A 94 12.74 -1.67 11.22
N GLN A 95 11.42 -1.62 11.30
CA GLN A 95 10.60 -2.75 11.75
C GLN A 95 10.58 -3.88 10.73
N VAL A 96 10.48 -3.53 9.43
CA VAL A 96 10.57 -4.51 8.35
C VAL A 96 11.93 -5.21 8.39
N GLN A 97 13.02 -4.47 8.58
CA GLN A 97 14.37 -5.01 8.69
C GLN A 97 14.50 -5.94 9.90
N GLN A 98 14.03 -5.53 11.07
CA GLN A 98 14.06 -6.33 12.28
C GLN A 98 13.34 -7.68 12.11
N ARG A 99 12.25 -7.72 11.35
CA ARG A 99 11.44 -8.92 11.15
C ARG A 99 11.97 -9.85 10.05
N ILE A 100 12.61 -9.31 9.02
CA ILE A 100 13.22 -10.12 7.96
C ILE A 100 14.55 -10.73 8.42
N GLY A 101 15.33 -9.99 9.22
CA GLY A 101 16.61 -10.46 9.77
C GLY A 101 17.78 -9.52 9.49
N GLN A 102 18.91 -9.79 10.18
CA GLN A 102 20.07 -8.89 10.26
C GLN A 102 20.90 -8.79 8.96
N ASN A 103 20.72 -9.71 8.02
CA ASN A 103 21.52 -9.75 6.77
C ASN A 103 20.92 -8.92 5.64
N LEU A 104 19.91 -8.09 5.93
CA LEU A 104 19.22 -7.29 4.92
C LEU A 104 19.95 -5.97 4.69
N GLN A 105 20.62 -5.85 3.55
CA GLN A 105 21.33 -4.64 3.15
C GLN A 105 20.34 -3.55 2.69
N THR A 106 20.44 -2.36 3.28
CA THR A 106 19.70 -1.19 2.76
C THR A 106 20.44 -0.61 1.56
N VAL A 107 19.72 -0.46 0.44
CA VAL A 107 20.26 0.03 -0.83
C VAL A 107 19.38 1.18 -1.37
N SER A 108 19.85 1.90 -2.38
CA SER A 108 19.01 2.85 -3.11
C SER A 108 17.93 2.12 -3.91
N TRP A 109 16.86 2.85 -4.30
CA TRP A 109 15.83 2.29 -5.17
C TRP A 109 16.42 1.76 -6.49
N ASP A 110 17.33 2.50 -7.09
CA ASP A 110 17.92 2.15 -8.38
C ASP A 110 18.83 0.91 -8.29
N GLU A 111 19.58 0.76 -7.20
CA GLU A 111 20.35 -0.46 -6.91
C GLU A 111 19.43 -1.66 -6.65
N TRP A 112 18.29 -1.46 -6.01
CA TRP A 112 17.31 -2.52 -5.79
C TRP A 112 16.68 -2.99 -7.10
N ILE A 113 16.32 -2.05 -8.00
CA ILE A 113 15.83 -2.37 -9.36
C ILE A 113 16.89 -3.12 -10.16
N SER A 114 18.16 -2.66 -10.13
CA SER A 114 19.26 -3.33 -10.81
C SER A 114 19.45 -4.77 -10.32
N ALA A 115 19.38 -5.01 -9.01
CA ALA A 115 19.45 -6.36 -8.45
C ALA A 115 18.27 -7.25 -8.88
N LEU A 116 17.07 -6.67 -9.02
CA LEU A 116 15.90 -7.38 -9.52
C LEU A 116 16.04 -7.73 -11.01
N GLU A 117 16.62 -6.84 -11.82
CA GLU A 117 16.95 -7.10 -13.23
C GLU A 117 18.00 -8.20 -13.40
N GLU A 118 19.02 -8.23 -12.52
CA GLU A 118 20.00 -9.32 -12.48
C GLU A 118 19.34 -10.64 -12.16
N SER A 119 18.43 -10.66 -11.18
CA SER A 119 17.64 -11.83 -10.82
C SER A 119 16.81 -12.38 -12.00
N ARG A 120 16.35 -11.52 -12.91
CA ARG A 120 15.65 -11.93 -14.14
C ARG A 120 16.56 -12.65 -15.13
N ARG A 121 17.87 -12.36 -15.12
CA ARG A 121 18.86 -12.99 -16.02
C ARG A 121 19.31 -14.35 -15.52
N ASP A 122 19.14 -14.65 -14.25
CA ASP A 122 19.49 -15.93 -13.65
C ASP A 122 18.33 -16.92 -13.74
N ALA A 123 18.49 -17.95 -14.58
CA ALA A 123 17.48 -18.99 -14.80
C ALA A 123 17.06 -19.70 -13.49
N ASN A 124 17.95 -19.78 -12.49
CA ASN A 124 17.64 -20.40 -11.18
C ASN A 124 16.74 -19.52 -10.30
N GLN A 125 16.62 -18.23 -10.59
CA GLN A 125 15.82 -17.27 -9.84
C GLN A 125 14.48 -16.97 -10.53
N ILE A 126 14.36 -17.26 -11.83
CA ILE A 126 13.10 -17.13 -12.57
C ILE A 126 12.05 -18.04 -11.92
N GLY A 127 10.90 -17.48 -11.59
CA GLY A 127 9.80 -18.19 -10.89
C GLY A 127 9.95 -18.31 -9.37
N LYS A 128 11.10 -17.97 -8.81
CA LYS A 128 11.33 -17.98 -7.35
C LYS A 128 11.30 -16.58 -6.75
N ASN A 129 11.85 -15.57 -7.46
CA ASN A 129 11.83 -14.20 -6.98
C ASN A 129 10.43 -13.59 -7.16
N PRO A 130 9.72 -13.26 -6.06
CA PRO A 130 8.33 -12.80 -6.11
C PRO A 130 8.16 -11.42 -6.76
N GLY A 131 9.22 -10.63 -6.90
CA GLY A 131 9.19 -9.30 -7.53
C GLY A 131 9.24 -9.30 -9.04
N LEU A 132 9.72 -10.38 -9.67
CA LEU A 132 9.93 -10.42 -11.12
C LEU A 132 8.64 -10.16 -11.94
N PRO A 133 7.45 -10.66 -11.56
CA PRO A 133 6.22 -10.33 -12.27
C PRO A 133 5.85 -8.84 -12.26
N LEU A 134 6.39 -8.06 -11.31
CA LEU A 134 6.13 -6.63 -11.17
C LEU A 134 7.31 -5.74 -11.60
N LEU A 135 8.36 -6.31 -12.18
CA LEU A 135 9.55 -5.55 -12.58
C LEU A 135 9.21 -4.37 -13.49
N ASP A 136 8.38 -4.57 -14.50
CA ASP A 136 7.97 -3.50 -15.43
C ASP A 136 7.18 -2.40 -14.72
N PHE A 137 6.37 -2.75 -13.72
CA PHE A 137 5.68 -1.78 -12.86
C PHE A 137 6.68 -0.95 -12.06
N TYR A 138 7.69 -1.56 -11.45
CA TYR A 138 8.71 -0.85 -10.69
C TYR A 138 9.57 0.06 -11.56
N GLN A 139 9.94 -0.38 -12.77
CA GLN A 139 10.63 0.45 -13.75
C GLN A 139 9.78 1.66 -14.19
N ASN A 140 8.46 1.48 -14.32
CA ASN A 140 7.55 2.59 -14.63
C ASN A 140 7.46 3.61 -13.48
N LEU A 141 7.54 3.18 -12.22
CA LEU A 141 7.65 4.08 -11.06
C LEU A 141 8.93 4.92 -11.12
N THR A 142 10.06 4.29 -11.47
CA THR A 142 11.34 5.00 -11.67
C THR A 142 11.20 6.08 -12.75
N ARG A 143 10.66 5.73 -13.92
CA ARG A 143 10.43 6.69 -15.00
C ARG A 143 9.48 7.83 -14.61
N ALA A 144 8.43 7.54 -13.84
CA ALA A 144 7.49 8.53 -13.36
C ALA A 144 8.16 9.52 -12.37
N ARG A 145 8.96 9.01 -11.44
CA ARG A 145 9.79 9.81 -10.52
C ARG A 145 10.72 10.74 -11.31
N ASP A 146 11.47 10.18 -12.25
CA ASP A 146 12.49 10.91 -13.02
C ASP A 146 11.86 11.95 -13.96
N SER A 147 10.63 11.72 -14.41
CA SER A 147 9.88 12.69 -15.24
C SER A 147 9.29 13.86 -14.44
N GLY A 148 9.42 13.86 -13.11
CA GLY A 148 8.88 14.91 -12.22
C GLY A 148 7.35 15.01 -12.27
N LYS A 149 6.64 13.97 -12.73
CA LYS A 149 5.16 13.98 -12.75
C LYS A 149 4.62 14.02 -11.32
N PRO A 150 3.65 14.90 -11.04
CA PRO A 150 3.04 14.95 -9.72
C PRO A 150 2.35 13.62 -9.40
N GLN A 151 2.51 13.19 -8.15
CA GLN A 151 1.76 12.03 -7.65
C GLN A 151 0.27 12.36 -7.58
N VAL A 152 -0.57 11.43 -8.01
CA VAL A 152 -2.02 11.56 -7.89
C VAL A 152 -2.39 11.47 -6.41
N ILE A 153 -3.00 12.53 -5.89
CA ILE A 153 -3.56 12.59 -4.54
C ILE A 153 -5.06 12.33 -4.65
N LEU A 154 -5.54 11.32 -3.92
CA LEU A 154 -6.96 11.00 -3.89
C LEU A 154 -7.71 11.99 -2.98
N ASP A 155 -8.84 12.51 -3.46
CA ASP A 155 -9.74 13.30 -2.63
C ASP A 155 -10.53 12.38 -1.68
N LEU A 156 -10.31 12.55 -0.39
CA LEU A 156 -10.95 11.76 0.67
C LEU A 156 -12.15 12.49 1.31
N THR A 157 -12.51 13.67 0.84
CA THR A 157 -13.52 14.53 1.47
C THR A 157 -14.83 13.81 1.72
N ASN A 158 -15.39 13.14 0.70
CA ASN A 158 -16.64 12.40 0.86
C ASN A 158 -16.49 11.24 1.86
N ALA A 159 -15.44 10.44 1.72
CA ALA A 159 -15.22 9.29 2.59
C ALA A 159 -14.97 9.71 4.06
N MET A 160 -14.20 10.77 4.27
CA MET A 160 -13.95 11.33 5.62
C MET A 160 -15.21 11.94 6.25
N ARG A 161 -16.10 12.55 5.45
CA ARG A 161 -17.37 13.08 5.94
C ARG A 161 -18.30 11.95 6.39
N ASP A 162 -18.41 10.89 5.59
CA ASP A 162 -19.45 9.89 5.68
C ASP A 162 -19.02 8.63 6.45
N SER A 163 -17.72 8.42 6.68
CA SER A 163 -17.22 7.30 7.48
C SER A 163 -16.51 7.78 8.75
N ARG A 164 -17.04 7.35 9.91
CA ARG A 164 -16.40 7.58 11.20
C ARG A 164 -15.12 6.77 11.33
N SER A 165 -15.15 5.51 10.90
CA SER A 165 -13.99 4.61 10.97
C SER A 165 -12.81 5.14 10.16
N LEU A 166 -13.06 5.79 9.01
CA LEU A 166 -12.00 6.43 8.23
C LEU A 166 -11.48 7.70 8.92
N ARG A 167 -12.37 8.52 9.46
CA ARG A 167 -12.03 9.79 10.10
C ARG A 167 -11.20 9.61 11.37
N GLU A 168 -11.52 8.58 12.17
CA GLU A 168 -10.86 8.29 13.45
C GLU A 168 -9.69 7.30 13.31
N MET A 169 -9.36 6.88 12.09
CA MET A 169 -8.29 5.92 11.84
C MET A 169 -6.92 6.49 12.21
N LEU A 170 -6.12 5.69 12.88
CA LEU A 170 -4.76 6.04 13.24
C LEU A 170 -3.78 5.83 12.06
N PRO A 171 -2.61 6.50 12.06
CA PRO A 171 -1.55 6.17 11.13
C PRO A 171 -1.08 4.72 11.30
N VAL A 172 -0.49 4.17 10.24
CA VAL A 172 0.19 2.86 10.33
C VAL A 172 1.22 2.92 11.45
N ASN A 173 1.14 1.97 12.36
CA ASN A 173 1.97 1.92 13.55
C ASN A 173 2.64 0.55 13.73
N ASP A 174 3.50 0.46 14.73
CA ASP A 174 4.32 -0.71 15.04
C ASP A 174 3.48 -1.98 15.25
N LEU A 175 2.35 -1.85 15.95
CA LEU A 175 1.46 -2.98 16.23
C LEU A 175 0.83 -3.55 14.95
N TRP A 176 0.42 -2.67 14.02
CA TRP A 176 -0.13 -3.10 12.74
C TRP A 176 0.95 -3.74 11.87
N MET A 177 2.14 -3.13 11.80
CA MET A 177 3.27 -3.70 11.07
C MET A 177 3.67 -5.06 11.63
N GLU A 178 3.72 -5.21 12.95
CA GLU A 178 4.01 -6.48 13.60
C GLU A 178 3.01 -7.57 13.18
N ARG A 179 1.71 -7.27 13.26
CA ARG A 179 0.64 -8.21 12.89
C ARG A 179 0.73 -8.59 11.42
N TRP A 180 0.94 -7.63 10.53
CA TRP A 180 1.05 -7.89 9.09
C TRP A 180 2.29 -8.71 8.76
N MET A 181 3.44 -8.35 9.29
CA MET A 181 4.68 -9.13 9.09
C MET A 181 4.51 -10.57 9.58
N HIS A 182 3.86 -10.78 10.73
CA HIS A 182 3.55 -12.12 11.22
C HIS A 182 2.59 -12.88 10.28
N GLN A 183 1.53 -12.23 9.79
CA GLN A 183 0.59 -12.82 8.83
C GLN A 183 1.26 -13.18 7.50
N TRP A 184 2.27 -12.41 7.08
CA TRP A 184 3.06 -12.66 5.87
C TRP A 184 4.17 -13.70 6.08
N GLY A 185 4.25 -14.31 7.26
CA GLY A 185 5.20 -15.37 7.58
C GLY A 185 6.55 -14.90 8.13
N TYR A 186 6.74 -13.60 8.31
CA TYR A 186 7.96 -13.05 8.92
C TYR A 186 7.80 -13.03 10.45
N ARG A 187 8.33 -14.05 11.11
CA ARG A 187 8.35 -14.15 12.57
C ARG A 187 9.68 -13.63 13.09
N ASN A 188 9.71 -13.09 14.31
CA ASN A 188 10.98 -12.76 14.96
C ASN A 188 11.86 -14.01 15.00
N GLN A 189 13.05 -13.91 14.43
CA GLN A 189 14.12 -14.85 14.68
C GLN A 189 14.81 -14.43 16.00
N VAL A 190 14.05 -14.48 17.10
CA VAL A 190 14.63 -14.38 18.45
C VAL A 190 14.46 -15.77 19.04
N GLU A 191 15.44 -16.59 18.84
CA GLU A 191 15.89 -17.64 19.73
C GLU A 191 17.39 -17.48 19.93
#